data_f7f810e9ad87ce46618635593910c0a4
#
_entry.id   f7f810e9ad87ce46618635593910c0a4
#
_cell.length_a   1.000
_cell.length_b   1.000
_cell.length_c   1.000
_cell.angle_alpha   90.00
_cell.angle_beta   90.00
_cell.angle_gamma   90.00
#
_symmetry.space_group_name_H-M   'P 1'
#
loop_
_entity.id
_entity.type
_entity.pdbx_description
1 polymer ?
#
loop_
_entity_poly.entity_id
_entity_poly.type
_entity_poly.pdbx_seq_one_letter_code
_entity_poly.pdbx_strand_id
1 'polypeptide(L)'
;MRATIRSCKQLLALFVGIMLTVSINSATAAEFDRIGTFDFPTSGSPAAQQHFELGVGYLHSFGLTQAQNEFRRAQELDPGFAMAYWGEAFTYQHPFFGQKSDAPGEALMKLGATSAIRLSKAPTEREKGFLRAAEAYALTIGGMPERRTAWMNAMAELYQKFPEDDEVKAFYIASMLAGATAAGPDRARINMQAGALALELYKKNDNHPGAAHYVIHSFDDPLHAPIALAAANKYADIAPAVSHARHMPTHIFIQHGMWDEVSIWNHSAFNAGLALWKPGDTVGDLNHSSDWGQYGDLQLGDLDTSLEWIAAAE
;
A
#
# COMPACT_ATOMS: atom_id res chain seq x y z
N MET A 1 -41.04 -26.62 40.44
CA MET A 1 -39.85 -25.83 40.70
C MET A 1 -38.67 -26.17 39.74
N ARG A 2 -38.89 -26.39 38.42
CA ARG A 2 -37.85 -26.71 37.43
C ARG A 2 -37.96 -25.90 36.11
N ALA A 3 -38.85 -24.92 36.01
CA ALA A 3 -39.08 -24.15 34.78
C ALA A 3 -38.40 -22.75 34.79
N THR A 4 -37.87 -22.27 35.92
CA THR A 4 -37.35 -20.91 36.08
C THR A 4 -35.82 -20.77 35.80
N ILE A 5 -35.10 -21.90 35.72
CA ILE A 5 -33.63 -21.88 35.57
C ILE A 5 -33.19 -21.89 34.10
N ARG A 6 -34.05 -22.32 33.14
CA ARG A 6 -33.73 -22.33 31.71
C ARG A 6 -33.78 -20.93 31.07
N SER A 7 -34.59 -20.02 31.57
CA SER A 7 -34.75 -18.66 31.03
C SER A 7 -33.54 -17.76 31.29
N CYS A 8 -32.86 -17.94 32.41
CA CYS A 8 -31.73 -17.08 32.80
C CYS A 8 -30.43 -17.40 32.03
N LYS A 9 -30.23 -18.67 31.62
CA LYS A 9 -29.05 -19.07 30.86
C LYS A 9 -29.14 -18.64 29.36
N GLN A 10 -30.32 -18.56 28.79
CA GLN A 10 -30.51 -18.10 27.40
C GLN A 10 -30.38 -16.59 27.29
N LEU A 11 -30.80 -15.83 28.30
CA LEU A 11 -30.60 -14.36 28.30
C LEU A 11 -29.13 -13.98 28.53
N LEU A 12 -28.36 -14.76 29.30
CA LEU A 12 -26.93 -14.49 29.48
C LEU A 12 -26.10 -14.81 28.23
N ALA A 13 -26.47 -15.85 27.48
CA ALA A 13 -25.81 -16.21 26.22
C ALA A 13 -26.06 -15.18 25.10
N LEU A 14 -27.27 -14.57 25.09
CA LEU A 14 -27.59 -13.53 24.11
C LEU A 14 -26.84 -12.19 24.40
N PHE A 15 -26.66 -11.85 25.67
CA PHE A 15 -25.95 -10.64 26.09
C PHE A 15 -24.44 -10.73 25.85
N VAL A 16 -23.83 -11.92 26.06
CA VAL A 16 -22.40 -12.15 25.77
C VAL A 16 -22.14 -12.16 24.29
N GLY A 17 -23.06 -12.73 23.46
CA GLY A 17 -22.92 -12.72 22.00
C GLY A 17 -22.99 -11.31 21.38
N ILE A 18 -23.86 -10.44 21.92
CA ILE A 18 -24.01 -9.05 21.43
C ILE A 18 -22.79 -8.19 21.85
N MET A 19 -22.22 -8.39 23.04
CA MET A 19 -21.02 -7.67 23.45
C MET A 19 -19.77 -8.08 22.67
N LEU A 20 -19.62 -9.37 22.28
CA LEU A 20 -18.47 -9.79 21.46
C LEU A 20 -18.56 -9.27 20.02
N THR A 21 -19.75 -9.21 19.42
CA THR A 21 -19.90 -8.71 18.04
C THR A 21 -19.68 -7.18 17.95
N VAL A 22 -20.06 -6.40 18.96
CA VAL A 22 -19.82 -4.95 19.01
C VAL A 22 -18.32 -4.65 19.22
N SER A 23 -17.62 -5.47 20.03
CA SER A 23 -16.17 -5.29 20.26
C SER A 23 -15.32 -5.63 19.03
N ILE A 24 -15.71 -6.64 18.24
CA ILE A 24 -14.99 -7.03 17.01
C ILE A 24 -15.16 -5.94 15.93
N ASN A 25 -16.37 -5.38 15.77
CA ASN A 25 -16.59 -4.31 14.79
C ASN A 25 -15.88 -2.99 15.17
N SER A 26 -15.74 -2.68 16.46
CA SER A 26 -15.03 -1.48 16.89
C SER A 26 -13.51 -1.60 16.73
N ALA A 27 -12.96 -2.79 16.93
CA ALA A 27 -11.52 -3.04 16.73
C ALA A 27 -11.16 -2.97 15.23
N THR A 28 -11.95 -3.57 14.36
CA THR A 28 -11.72 -3.52 12.90
C THR A 28 -11.84 -2.11 12.33
N ALA A 29 -12.82 -1.33 12.75
CA ALA A 29 -12.95 0.07 12.31
C ALA A 29 -11.74 0.93 12.72
N ALA A 30 -11.22 0.75 13.93
CA ALA A 30 -10.03 1.46 14.41
C ALA A 30 -8.73 1.04 13.69
N GLU A 31 -8.67 -0.15 13.10
CA GLU A 31 -7.52 -0.59 12.29
C GLU A 31 -7.52 0.03 10.90
N PHE A 32 -8.68 0.31 10.30
CA PHE A 32 -8.77 0.92 8.97
C PHE A 32 -8.20 2.34 8.92
N ASP A 33 -8.27 3.11 10.01
CA ASP A 33 -7.74 4.47 10.07
C ASP A 33 -6.24 4.51 10.40
N ARG A 34 -5.61 3.35 10.67
CA ARG A 34 -4.17 3.26 10.95
C ARG A 34 -3.40 3.09 9.65
N ILE A 35 -2.83 4.18 9.19
CA ILE A 35 -2.04 4.29 7.94
C ILE A 35 -0.67 4.93 8.18
N GLY A 36 -0.18 4.90 9.42
CA GLY A 36 1.04 5.59 9.81
C GLY A 36 0.85 7.10 10.03
N THR A 37 1.95 7.84 10.00
CA THR A 37 1.95 9.30 10.18
C THR A 37 2.80 9.95 9.09
N PHE A 38 2.23 10.93 8.39
CA PHE A 38 2.87 11.75 7.38
C PHE A 38 2.07 13.05 7.20
N ASP A 39 2.59 14.01 6.46
CA ASP A 39 1.94 15.28 6.16
C ASP A 39 1.98 15.53 4.65
N PHE A 40 0.82 15.53 4.02
CA PHE A 40 0.68 15.80 2.60
C PHE A 40 -0.34 16.92 2.33
N PRO A 41 -0.01 18.18 2.68
CA PRO A 41 -0.93 19.29 2.46
C PRO A 41 -1.17 19.52 0.98
N THR A 42 -2.43 19.73 0.63
CA THR A 42 -2.86 20.02 -0.73
C THR A 42 -3.91 21.13 -0.78
N SER A 43 -4.40 21.45 -1.96
CA SER A 43 -5.43 22.48 -2.18
C SER A 43 -6.86 21.95 -2.05
N GLY A 44 -7.08 20.70 -1.69
CA GLY A 44 -8.39 20.11 -1.49
C GLY A 44 -9.17 20.78 -0.36
N SER A 45 -10.51 20.76 -0.44
CA SER A 45 -11.35 21.18 0.69
C SER A 45 -11.03 20.32 1.93
N PRO A 46 -11.22 20.83 3.17
CA PRO A 46 -10.86 20.08 4.38
C PRO A 46 -11.47 18.67 4.46
N ALA A 47 -12.69 18.49 3.98
CA ALA A 47 -13.33 17.17 3.96
C ALA A 47 -12.73 16.25 2.90
N ALA A 48 -12.36 16.76 1.72
CA ALA A 48 -11.69 15.99 0.68
C ALA A 48 -10.24 15.65 1.06
N GLN A 49 -9.54 16.55 1.76
CA GLN A 49 -8.17 16.35 2.25
C GLN A 49 -8.08 15.14 3.18
N GLN A 50 -9.03 14.95 4.10
CA GLN A 50 -9.04 13.78 5.00
C GLN A 50 -9.08 12.47 4.22
N HIS A 51 -9.96 12.35 3.23
CA HIS A 51 -10.03 11.16 2.36
C HIS A 51 -8.79 11.04 1.48
N PHE A 52 -8.24 12.14 1.00
CA PHE A 52 -7.00 12.12 0.24
C PHE A 52 -5.84 11.57 1.07
N GLU A 53 -5.65 11.98 2.31
CA GLU A 53 -4.60 11.49 3.20
C GLU A 53 -4.77 10.00 3.51
N LEU A 54 -5.99 9.53 3.80
CA LEU A 54 -6.28 8.10 3.92
C LEU A 54 -5.88 7.35 2.64
N GLY A 55 -6.27 7.86 1.48
CA GLY A 55 -5.91 7.30 0.18
C GLY A 55 -4.40 7.23 -0.04
N VAL A 56 -3.65 8.24 0.35
CA VAL A 56 -2.17 8.27 0.24
C VAL A 56 -1.52 7.23 1.16
N GLY A 57 -1.96 7.12 2.41
CA GLY A 57 -1.45 6.12 3.35
C GLY A 57 -1.67 4.69 2.86
N TYR A 58 -2.86 4.40 2.33
CA TYR A 58 -3.15 3.14 1.66
C TYR A 58 -2.31 2.94 0.40
N LEU A 59 -2.12 3.99 -0.42
CA LEU A 59 -1.31 3.93 -1.64
C LEU A 59 0.16 3.63 -1.32
N HIS A 60 0.74 4.24 -0.30
CA HIS A 60 2.08 3.92 0.18
C HIS A 60 2.24 2.46 0.63
N SER A 61 1.15 1.86 1.09
CA SER A 61 1.11 0.46 1.56
C SER A 61 0.60 -0.52 0.51
N PHE A 62 0.38 -0.07 -0.73
CA PHE A 62 -0.21 -0.82 -1.84
C PHE A 62 -1.58 -1.44 -1.54
N GLY A 63 -2.31 -0.87 -0.60
CA GLY A 63 -3.75 -1.12 -0.39
C GLY A 63 -4.56 -0.45 -1.50
N LEU A 64 -4.39 -0.90 -2.75
CA LEU A 64 -4.86 -0.17 -3.95
C LEU A 64 -6.38 0.00 -3.99
N THR A 65 -7.14 -1.02 -3.56
CA THR A 65 -8.61 -0.95 -3.52
C THR A 65 -9.08 0.06 -2.48
N GLN A 66 -8.49 0.05 -1.28
CA GLN A 66 -8.81 1.03 -0.23
C GLN A 66 -8.43 2.44 -0.68
N ALA A 67 -7.22 2.62 -1.21
CA ALA A 67 -6.76 3.90 -1.74
C ALA A 67 -7.70 4.45 -2.82
N GLN A 68 -8.15 3.60 -3.75
CA GLN A 68 -9.07 4.00 -4.81
C GLN A 68 -10.40 4.52 -4.26
N ASN A 69 -10.97 3.82 -3.27
CA ASN A 69 -12.22 4.23 -2.65
C ASN A 69 -12.08 5.61 -1.99
N GLU A 70 -10.98 5.83 -1.27
CA GLU A 70 -10.73 7.09 -0.58
C GLU A 70 -10.48 8.24 -1.57
N PHE A 71 -9.71 8.04 -2.63
CA PHE A 71 -9.51 9.07 -3.65
C PHE A 71 -10.82 9.41 -4.39
N ARG A 72 -11.66 8.42 -4.69
CA ARG A 72 -12.98 8.65 -5.30
C ARG A 72 -13.89 9.41 -4.34
N ARG A 73 -13.83 9.10 -3.04
CA ARG A 73 -14.59 9.86 -2.04
C ARG A 73 -14.11 11.31 -1.97
N ALA A 74 -12.81 11.56 -2.05
CA ALA A 74 -12.28 12.92 -2.14
C ALA A 74 -12.77 13.66 -3.39
N GLN A 75 -12.87 12.98 -4.56
CA GLN A 75 -13.43 13.55 -5.80
C GLN A 75 -14.92 13.89 -5.68
N GLU A 76 -15.71 13.07 -4.99
CA GLU A 76 -17.13 13.34 -4.74
C GLU A 76 -17.32 14.59 -3.88
N LEU A 77 -16.47 14.78 -2.86
CA LEU A 77 -16.52 15.91 -1.94
C LEU A 77 -15.97 17.20 -2.55
N ASP A 78 -15.01 17.09 -3.45
CA ASP A 78 -14.40 18.21 -4.16
C ASP A 78 -14.04 17.80 -5.60
N PRO A 79 -14.97 17.93 -6.55
CA PRO A 79 -14.74 17.52 -7.95
C PRO A 79 -13.63 18.30 -8.67
N GLY A 80 -13.18 19.43 -8.11
CA GLY A 80 -12.05 20.20 -8.62
C GLY A 80 -10.70 19.79 -8.07
N PHE A 81 -10.66 18.95 -7.06
CA PHE A 81 -9.44 18.57 -6.33
C PHE A 81 -8.51 17.68 -7.15
N ALA A 82 -7.56 18.30 -7.80
CA ALA A 82 -6.67 17.68 -8.77
C ALA A 82 -5.88 16.47 -8.21
N MET A 83 -5.45 16.55 -6.94
CA MET A 83 -4.66 15.51 -6.31
C MET A 83 -5.44 14.22 -6.03
N ALA A 84 -6.77 14.29 -5.90
CA ALA A 84 -7.59 13.09 -5.77
C ALA A 84 -7.61 12.25 -7.08
N TYR A 85 -7.55 12.90 -8.23
CA TYR A 85 -7.42 12.20 -9.52
C TYR A 85 -6.00 11.71 -9.78
N TRP A 86 -4.99 12.44 -9.31
CA TRP A 86 -3.61 11.98 -9.26
C TRP A 86 -3.51 10.65 -8.50
N GLY A 87 -4.07 10.59 -7.30
CA GLY A 87 -4.03 9.40 -6.46
C GLY A 87 -4.78 8.23 -7.09
N GLU A 88 -6.01 8.44 -7.59
CA GLU A 88 -6.78 7.39 -8.27
C GLU A 88 -5.99 6.78 -9.45
N ALA A 89 -5.24 7.57 -10.21
CA ALA A 89 -4.48 7.07 -11.35
C ALA A 89 -3.44 6.00 -10.96
N PHE A 90 -2.91 6.01 -9.75
CA PHE A 90 -1.95 5.01 -9.27
C PHE A 90 -2.58 3.76 -8.65
N THR A 91 -3.91 3.67 -8.56
CA THR A 91 -4.59 2.55 -7.90
C THR A 91 -4.99 1.41 -8.82
N TYR A 92 -4.87 1.56 -10.13
CA TYR A 92 -5.36 0.58 -11.09
C TYR A 92 -4.40 -0.57 -11.41
N GLN A 93 -3.16 -0.46 -10.99
CA GLN A 93 -2.15 -1.49 -11.26
C GLN A 93 -1.01 -1.37 -10.26
N HIS A 94 -0.44 -2.53 -9.91
CA HIS A 94 0.74 -2.55 -9.06
C HIS A 94 1.90 -1.79 -9.74
N PRO A 95 2.53 -0.78 -9.10
CA PRO A 95 3.49 0.09 -9.77
C PRO A 95 4.75 -0.63 -10.24
N PHE A 96 5.18 -1.70 -9.54
CA PHE A 96 6.40 -2.42 -9.87
C PHE A 96 6.17 -3.60 -10.82
N PHE A 97 5.05 -4.32 -10.69
CA PHE A 97 4.80 -5.57 -11.42
C PHE A 97 3.57 -5.52 -12.34
N GLY A 98 2.73 -4.51 -12.20
CA GLY A 98 1.50 -4.37 -12.97
C GLY A 98 1.74 -4.33 -14.48
N GLN A 99 0.79 -4.87 -15.21
CA GLN A 99 0.76 -4.80 -16.67
C GLN A 99 0.19 -3.46 -17.14
N LYS A 100 0.46 -3.11 -18.41
CA LYS A 100 -0.08 -1.90 -19.00
C LYS A 100 -1.60 -1.90 -18.96
N SER A 101 -2.17 -0.79 -18.47
CA SER A 101 -3.59 -0.48 -18.46
C SER A 101 -3.80 0.95 -18.98
N ASP A 102 -4.97 1.23 -19.51
CA ASP A 102 -5.38 2.59 -19.90
C ASP A 102 -6.19 3.27 -18.79
N ALA A 103 -6.64 2.52 -17.80
CA ALA A 103 -7.43 3.02 -16.66
C ALA A 103 -6.77 4.18 -15.88
N PRO A 104 -5.45 4.21 -15.63
CA PRO A 104 -4.79 5.38 -15.05
C PRO A 104 -4.99 6.66 -15.86
N GLY A 105 -4.91 6.57 -17.19
CA GLY A 105 -5.15 7.69 -18.09
C GLY A 105 -6.62 8.12 -18.09
N GLU A 106 -7.55 7.17 -18.07
CA GLU A 106 -8.99 7.44 -17.98
C GLU A 106 -9.34 8.17 -16.68
N ALA A 107 -8.71 7.78 -15.55
CA ALA A 107 -8.88 8.48 -14.28
C ALA A 107 -8.44 9.95 -14.38
N LEU A 108 -7.30 10.23 -14.97
CA LEU A 108 -6.82 11.60 -15.19
C LEU A 108 -7.73 12.38 -16.15
N MET A 109 -8.32 11.75 -17.16
CA MET A 109 -9.23 12.40 -18.10
C MET A 109 -10.56 12.84 -17.46
N LYS A 110 -10.98 12.24 -16.34
CA LYS A 110 -12.11 12.72 -15.54
C LYS A 110 -11.87 14.15 -15.00
N LEU A 111 -10.61 14.46 -14.64
CA LEU A 111 -10.24 15.82 -14.21
C LEU A 111 -10.24 16.81 -15.38
N GLY A 112 -9.79 16.39 -16.55
CA GLY A 112 -9.75 17.22 -17.75
C GLY A 112 -9.15 16.50 -18.94
N ALA A 113 -9.70 16.77 -20.14
CA ALA A 113 -9.33 16.07 -21.36
C ALA A 113 -7.88 16.34 -21.82
N THR A 114 -7.32 17.48 -21.47
CA THR A 114 -5.95 17.86 -21.85
C THR A 114 -5.08 18.14 -20.61
N SER A 115 -3.75 17.98 -20.76
CA SER A 115 -2.81 18.34 -19.70
C SER A 115 -2.98 19.79 -19.23
N ALA A 116 -3.17 20.73 -20.15
CA ALA A 116 -3.40 22.14 -19.81
C ALA A 116 -4.61 22.34 -18.89
N ILE A 117 -5.74 21.66 -19.18
CA ILE A 117 -6.93 21.72 -18.35
C ILE A 117 -6.65 21.10 -16.97
N ARG A 118 -6.01 19.93 -16.90
CA ARG A 118 -5.70 19.28 -15.63
C ARG A 118 -4.77 20.12 -14.77
N LEU A 119 -3.69 20.63 -15.34
CA LEU A 119 -2.72 21.47 -14.61
C LEU A 119 -3.30 22.80 -14.17
N SER A 120 -4.31 23.35 -14.86
CA SER A 120 -4.99 24.58 -14.43
C SER A 120 -5.81 24.40 -13.16
N LYS A 121 -6.16 23.15 -12.80
CA LYS A 121 -6.89 22.81 -11.57
C LYS A 121 -5.98 22.56 -10.37
N ALA A 122 -4.66 22.47 -10.57
CA ALA A 122 -3.67 22.37 -9.51
C ALA A 122 -3.09 23.77 -9.24
N PRO A 123 -3.36 24.39 -8.08
CA PRO A 123 -2.97 25.77 -7.85
C PRO A 123 -1.49 25.97 -7.53
N THR A 124 -0.81 24.91 -7.04
CA THR A 124 0.60 25.00 -6.65
C THR A 124 1.52 24.32 -7.67
N GLU A 125 2.76 24.75 -7.77
CA GLU A 125 3.76 24.09 -8.63
C GLU A 125 4.12 22.69 -8.13
N ARG A 126 3.96 22.44 -6.82
CA ARG A 126 4.11 21.12 -6.21
C ARG A 126 3.04 20.15 -6.74
N GLU A 127 1.77 20.51 -6.67
CA GLU A 127 0.66 19.69 -7.17
C GLU A 127 0.73 19.49 -8.69
N LYS A 128 1.08 20.55 -9.44
CA LYS A 128 1.34 20.42 -10.88
C LYS A 128 2.46 19.44 -11.19
N GLY A 129 3.50 19.39 -10.35
CA GLY A 129 4.60 18.43 -10.47
C GLY A 129 4.13 17.00 -10.29
N PHE A 130 3.35 16.74 -9.26
CA PHE A 130 2.72 15.43 -9.03
C PHE A 130 1.80 15.01 -10.19
N LEU A 131 0.98 15.93 -10.72
CA LEU A 131 0.12 15.65 -11.88
C LEU A 131 0.94 15.33 -13.14
N ARG A 132 2.02 16.06 -13.43
CA ARG A 132 2.92 15.76 -14.56
C ARG A 132 3.53 14.37 -14.41
N ALA A 133 3.91 13.98 -13.20
CA ALA A 133 4.43 12.65 -12.92
C ALA A 133 3.37 11.56 -13.14
N ALA A 134 2.12 11.78 -12.74
CA ALA A 134 1.02 10.85 -13.03
C ALA A 134 0.71 10.78 -14.54
N GLU A 135 0.73 11.90 -15.25
CA GLU A 135 0.60 11.92 -16.72
C GLU A 135 1.74 11.14 -17.40
N ALA A 136 2.98 11.30 -16.93
CA ALA A 136 4.12 10.54 -17.44
C ALA A 136 3.92 9.03 -17.22
N TYR A 137 3.46 8.60 -16.06
CA TYR A 137 3.14 7.21 -15.77
C TYR A 137 1.98 6.66 -16.60
N ALA A 138 0.90 7.44 -16.73
CA ALA A 138 -0.35 6.97 -17.32
C ALA A 138 -0.41 7.08 -18.85
N LEU A 139 0.21 8.13 -19.43
CA LEU A 139 -0.03 8.54 -20.82
C LEU A 139 1.21 8.41 -21.73
N THR A 140 2.39 8.08 -21.19
CA THR A 140 3.56 7.84 -22.03
C THR A 140 3.30 6.70 -23.01
N ILE A 141 3.61 6.94 -24.28
CA ILE A 141 3.47 5.94 -25.34
C ILE A 141 4.55 4.87 -25.15
N GLY A 142 4.14 3.61 -25.22
CA GLY A 142 5.02 2.46 -25.00
C GLY A 142 4.45 1.45 -24.04
N GLY A 143 5.31 0.58 -23.52
CA GLY A 143 4.99 -0.41 -22.49
C GLY A 143 5.17 0.14 -21.06
N MET A 144 5.10 -0.76 -20.08
CA MET A 144 5.36 -0.40 -18.68
C MET A 144 6.80 0.07 -18.42
N PRO A 145 7.85 -0.47 -19.11
CA PRO A 145 9.21 0.04 -18.96
C PRO A 145 9.33 1.53 -19.26
N GLU A 146 8.76 1.98 -20.38
CA GLU A 146 8.78 3.39 -20.80
C GLU A 146 7.98 4.26 -19.82
N ARG A 147 6.81 3.82 -19.40
CA ARG A 147 5.95 4.53 -18.44
C ARG A 147 6.62 4.68 -17.06
N ARG A 148 7.25 3.63 -16.53
CA ARG A 148 7.98 3.65 -15.25
C ARG A 148 9.19 4.57 -15.32
N THR A 149 9.95 4.53 -16.42
CA THR A 149 11.08 5.42 -16.64
C THR A 149 10.63 6.89 -16.75
N ALA A 150 9.54 7.16 -17.45
CA ALA A 150 8.98 8.51 -17.56
C ALA A 150 8.50 9.04 -16.19
N TRP A 151 7.87 8.18 -15.40
CA TRP A 151 7.46 8.53 -14.02
C TRP A 151 8.68 8.87 -13.15
N MET A 152 9.70 8.00 -13.15
CA MET A 152 10.93 8.24 -12.39
C MET A 152 11.59 9.57 -12.77
N ASN A 153 11.68 9.88 -14.06
CA ASN A 153 12.27 11.13 -14.54
C ASN A 153 11.44 12.36 -14.09
N ALA A 154 10.11 12.29 -14.21
CA ALA A 154 9.22 13.38 -13.79
C ALA A 154 9.29 13.61 -12.26
N MET A 155 9.36 12.53 -11.48
CA MET A 155 9.54 12.65 -10.03
C MET A 155 10.94 13.16 -9.65
N ALA A 156 11.99 12.81 -10.40
CA ALA A 156 13.32 13.37 -10.20
C ALA A 156 13.33 14.90 -10.39
N GLU A 157 12.65 15.41 -11.43
CA GLU A 157 12.50 16.85 -11.65
C GLU A 157 11.73 17.53 -10.51
N LEU A 158 10.69 16.87 -10.00
CA LEU A 158 9.92 17.39 -8.86
C LEU A 158 10.76 17.41 -7.58
N TYR A 159 11.51 16.34 -7.30
CA TYR A 159 12.38 16.24 -6.15
C TYR A 159 13.50 17.29 -6.17
N GLN A 160 14.08 17.60 -7.34
CA GLN A 160 15.06 18.69 -7.47
C GLN A 160 14.48 20.06 -7.07
N LYS A 161 13.18 20.28 -7.28
CA LYS A 161 12.51 21.55 -6.91
C LYS A 161 12.09 21.59 -5.43
N PHE A 162 11.79 20.43 -4.85
CA PHE A 162 11.27 20.30 -3.48
C PHE A 162 12.03 19.21 -2.70
N PRO A 163 13.35 19.34 -2.50
CA PRO A 163 14.17 18.27 -1.92
C PRO A 163 13.88 18.01 -0.43
N GLU A 164 13.31 18.98 0.26
CA GLU A 164 12.97 18.89 1.69
C GLU A 164 11.53 18.37 1.93
N ASP A 165 10.75 18.18 0.86
CA ASP A 165 9.38 17.68 0.94
C ASP A 165 9.38 16.14 1.07
N ASP A 166 8.88 15.65 2.18
CA ASP A 166 8.92 14.22 2.50
C ASP A 166 8.07 13.38 1.55
N GLU A 167 6.91 13.89 1.12
CA GLU A 167 6.04 13.17 0.20
C GLU A 167 6.58 13.19 -1.24
N VAL A 168 7.19 14.27 -1.66
CA VAL A 168 7.91 14.32 -2.93
C VAL A 168 9.06 13.31 -2.91
N LYS A 169 9.82 13.23 -1.82
CA LYS A 169 10.88 12.25 -1.62
C LYS A 169 10.32 10.82 -1.64
N ALA A 170 9.23 10.54 -0.91
CA ALA A 170 8.62 9.23 -0.83
C ALA A 170 8.14 8.72 -2.21
N PHE A 171 7.43 9.55 -2.97
CA PHE A 171 6.98 9.17 -4.31
C PHE A 171 8.12 9.14 -5.35
N TYR A 172 9.18 9.92 -5.16
CA TYR A 172 10.39 9.77 -5.95
C TYR A 172 11.05 8.41 -5.70
N ILE A 173 11.18 7.99 -4.45
CA ILE A 173 11.69 6.65 -4.09
C ILE A 173 10.83 5.56 -4.74
N ALA A 174 9.50 5.63 -4.61
CA ALA A 174 8.59 4.68 -5.24
C ALA A 174 8.78 4.62 -6.77
N SER A 175 8.95 5.77 -7.42
CA SER A 175 9.19 5.85 -8.86
C SER A 175 10.56 5.28 -9.26
N MET A 176 11.59 5.44 -8.42
CA MET A 176 12.91 4.82 -8.62
C MET A 176 12.81 3.30 -8.56
N LEU A 177 12.13 2.75 -7.57
CA LEU A 177 11.91 1.30 -7.43
C LEU A 177 11.12 0.74 -8.63
N ALA A 178 10.10 1.46 -9.09
CA ALA A 178 9.37 1.10 -10.30
C ALA A 178 10.28 1.16 -11.55
N GLY A 179 11.04 2.24 -11.73
CA GLY A 179 11.98 2.42 -12.84
C GLY A 179 13.10 1.39 -12.84
N ALA A 180 13.58 0.99 -11.66
CA ALA A 180 14.61 -0.03 -11.51
C ALA A 180 14.20 -1.38 -12.12
N THR A 181 12.91 -1.71 -12.14
CA THR A 181 12.40 -2.95 -12.78
C THR A 181 12.66 -2.98 -14.29
N ALA A 182 12.83 -1.83 -14.91
CA ALA A 182 13.10 -1.67 -16.35
C ALA A 182 14.56 -1.35 -16.66
N ALA A 183 15.41 -1.18 -15.64
CA ALA A 183 16.77 -0.61 -15.80
C ALA A 183 17.86 -1.66 -16.10
N GLY A 184 17.51 -2.94 -16.24
CA GLY A 184 18.47 -4.01 -16.53
C GLY A 184 19.66 -4.02 -15.55
N PRO A 185 20.92 -3.86 -16.03
CA PRO A 185 22.11 -3.89 -15.18
C PRO A 185 22.16 -2.78 -14.11
N ASP A 186 21.48 -1.66 -14.34
CA ASP A 186 21.44 -0.52 -13.41
C ASP A 186 20.46 -0.73 -12.24
N ARG A 187 19.66 -1.79 -12.24
CA ARG A 187 18.64 -2.06 -11.22
C ARG A 187 19.21 -1.98 -9.79
N ALA A 188 20.28 -2.69 -9.52
CA ALA A 188 20.89 -2.72 -8.18
C ALA A 188 21.34 -1.33 -7.73
N ARG A 189 21.98 -0.57 -8.63
CA ARG A 189 22.42 0.80 -8.34
C ARG A 189 21.24 1.71 -8.00
N ILE A 190 20.15 1.64 -8.77
CA ILE A 190 18.94 2.45 -8.53
C ILE A 190 18.29 2.05 -7.22
N ASN A 191 18.17 0.75 -6.92
CA ASN A 191 17.63 0.28 -5.64
C ASN A 191 18.45 0.80 -4.46
N MET A 192 19.78 0.79 -4.54
CA MET A 192 20.64 1.33 -3.47
C MET A 192 20.45 2.84 -3.29
N GLN A 193 20.30 3.60 -4.37
CA GLN A 193 20.01 5.04 -4.29
C GLN A 193 18.63 5.29 -3.68
N ALA A 194 17.61 4.55 -4.09
CA ALA A 194 16.26 4.60 -3.51
C ALA A 194 16.31 4.25 -2.01
N GLY A 195 17.04 3.20 -1.64
CA GLY A 195 17.21 2.76 -0.27
C GLY A 195 17.91 3.80 0.63
N ALA A 196 18.91 4.50 0.12
CA ALA A 196 19.56 5.58 0.86
C ALA A 196 18.56 6.69 1.22
N LEU A 197 17.75 7.16 0.25
CA LEU A 197 16.71 8.16 0.48
C LEU A 197 15.61 7.63 1.41
N ALA A 198 15.22 6.35 1.25
CA ALA A 198 14.21 5.72 2.10
C ALA A 198 14.66 5.64 3.57
N LEU A 199 15.95 5.31 3.81
CA LEU A 199 16.54 5.30 5.16
C LEU A 199 16.59 6.71 5.78
N GLU A 200 16.89 7.74 5.00
CA GLU A 200 16.83 9.13 5.48
C GLU A 200 15.42 9.48 5.94
N LEU A 201 14.41 9.17 5.12
CA LEU A 201 13.01 9.42 5.45
C LEU A 201 12.55 8.59 6.66
N TYR A 202 12.91 7.30 6.72
CA TYR A 202 12.60 6.41 7.83
C TYR A 202 13.25 6.88 9.15
N LYS A 203 14.49 7.37 9.09
CA LYS A 203 15.16 7.95 10.26
C LYS A 203 14.45 9.20 10.77
N LYS A 204 13.90 10.02 9.88
CA LYS A 204 13.14 11.23 10.21
C LYS A 204 11.76 10.89 10.80
N ASN A 205 11.08 9.90 10.22
CA ASN A 205 9.77 9.42 10.64
C ASN A 205 9.64 7.92 10.41
N ASP A 206 9.89 7.15 11.45
CA ASP A 206 9.84 5.68 11.40
C ASP A 206 8.42 5.10 11.40
N ASN A 207 7.40 5.97 11.47
CA ASN A 207 5.99 5.63 11.33
C ASN A 207 5.39 6.09 9.98
N HIS A 208 6.24 6.54 9.04
CA HIS A 208 5.82 6.87 7.68
C HIS A 208 5.66 5.59 6.85
N PRO A 209 4.45 5.29 6.31
CA PRO A 209 4.18 4.01 5.66
C PRO A 209 5.08 3.79 4.43
N GLY A 210 5.24 4.80 3.58
CA GLY A 210 6.11 4.72 2.41
C GLY A 210 7.58 4.55 2.78
N ALA A 211 8.07 5.21 3.83
CA ALA A 211 9.47 5.08 4.23
C ALA A 211 9.82 3.64 4.64
N ALA A 212 9.04 3.05 5.56
CA ALA A 212 9.24 1.67 6.01
C ALA A 212 9.13 0.67 4.83
N HIS A 213 8.08 0.81 4.01
CA HIS A 213 7.80 -0.04 2.86
C HIS A 213 8.94 0.00 1.82
N TYR A 214 9.39 1.20 1.47
CA TYR A 214 10.41 1.36 0.43
C TYR A 214 11.81 0.99 0.89
N VAL A 215 12.12 1.06 2.20
CA VAL A 215 13.32 0.45 2.78
C VAL A 215 13.30 -1.05 2.53
N ILE A 216 12.19 -1.74 2.79
CA ILE A 216 12.06 -3.18 2.55
C ILE A 216 12.31 -3.49 1.07
N HIS A 217 11.60 -2.85 0.14
CA HIS A 217 11.77 -3.09 -1.29
C HIS A 217 13.17 -2.77 -1.83
N SER A 218 13.85 -1.78 -1.25
CA SER A 218 15.18 -1.38 -1.70
C SER A 218 16.25 -2.41 -1.36
N PHE A 219 16.09 -3.12 -0.24
CA PHE A 219 17.06 -4.03 0.34
C PHE A 219 16.58 -5.50 0.40
N ASP A 220 15.60 -5.84 -0.45
CA ASP A 220 15.07 -7.20 -0.57
C ASP A 220 16.02 -8.10 -1.39
N ASP A 221 17.16 -8.36 -0.83
CA ASP A 221 18.13 -9.33 -1.32
C ASP A 221 19.02 -9.87 -0.17
N PRO A 222 19.65 -11.06 -0.29
CA PRO A 222 20.38 -11.68 0.81
C PRO A 222 21.55 -10.85 1.36
N LEU A 223 22.15 -9.99 0.54
CA LEU A 223 23.31 -9.19 0.95
C LEU A 223 22.90 -7.96 1.76
N HIS A 224 21.74 -7.34 1.41
CA HIS A 224 21.34 -6.05 1.96
C HIS A 224 20.17 -6.15 2.96
N ALA A 225 19.46 -7.29 3.03
CA ALA A 225 18.33 -7.50 3.94
C ALA A 225 18.60 -7.08 5.42
N PRO A 226 19.81 -7.27 6.00
CA PRO A 226 20.09 -6.79 7.36
C PRO A 226 19.86 -5.30 7.57
N ILE A 227 19.97 -4.48 6.52
CA ILE A 227 19.73 -3.01 6.59
C ILE A 227 18.23 -2.71 6.80
N ALA A 228 17.35 -3.55 6.26
CA ALA A 228 15.90 -3.36 6.31
C ALA A 228 15.22 -4.01 7.53
N LEU A 229 15.93 -4.78 8.36
CA LEU A 229 15.33 -5.57 9.43
C LEU A 229 14.55 -4.71 10.44
N ALA A 230 15.05 -3.53 10.78
CA ALA A 230 14.36 -2.62 11.69
C ALA A 230 13.02 -2.11 11.11
N ALA A 231 12.98 -1.79 9.82
CA ALA A 231 11.77 -1.38 9.13
C ALA A 231 10.78 -2.55 8.99
N ALA A 232 11.27 -3.75 8.66
CA ALA A 232 10.44 -4.96 8.57
C ALA A 232 9.75 -5.28 9.90
N ASN A 233 10.46 -5.22 11.02
CA ASN A 233 9.89 -5.49 12.35
C ASN A 233 8.78 -4.51 12.77
N LYS A 234 8.67 -3.35 12.12
CA LYS A 234 7.70 -2.31 12.48
C LYS A 234 6.56 -2.17 11.47
N TYR A 235 6.81 -2.48 10.20
CA TYR A 235 5.93 -2.05 9.10
C TYR A 235 4.51 -2.60 9.19
N ALA A 236 4.32 -3.86 9.57
CA ALA A 236 2.99 -4.47 9.68
C ALA A 236 2.05 -3.74 10.65
N ASP A 237 2.60 -3.08 11.66
CA ASP A 237 1.83 -2.31 12.65
C ASP A 237 1.48 -0.89 12.17
N ILE A 238 2.12 -0.41 11.11
CA ILE A 238 1.87 0.92 10.54
C ILE A 238 0.54 0.95 9.78
N ALA A 239 0.27 -0.07 8.95
CA ALA A 239 -0.96 -0.18 8.15
C ALA A 239 -1.60 -1.57 8.29
N PRO A 240 -2.11 -1.93 9.49
CA PRO A 240 -2.52 -3.30 9.83
C PRO A 240 -3.73 -3.81 9.05
N ALA A 241 -4.56 -2.94 8.48
CA ALA A 241 -5.68 -3.34 7.63
C ALA A 241 -5.28 -3.69 6.19
N VAL A 242 -4.01 -3.46 5.81
CA VAL A 242 -3.53 -3.73 4.45
C VAL A 242 -2.82 -5.07 4.41
N SER A 243 -3.33 -6.02 3.63
CA SER A 243 -2.72 -7.35 3.43
C SER A 243 -1.25 -7.23 3.02
N HIS A 244 -0.95 -6.42 2.03
CA HIS A 244 0.42 -6.19 1.54
C HIS A 244 1.36 -5.66 2.64
N ALA A 245 0.91 -4.75 3.50
CA ALA A 245 1.74 -4.23 4.59
C ALA A 245 2.10 -5.30 5.63
N ARG A 246 1.22 -6.27 5.85
CA ARG A 246 1.48 -7.41 6.74
C ARG A 246 2.40 -8.46 6.09
N HIS A 247 2.30 -8.63 4.78
CA HIS A 247 3.14 -9.54 4.00
C HIS A 247 4.57 -9.03 3.83
N MET A 248 4.76 -7.76 3.54
CA MET A 248 6.07 -7.20 3.16
C MET A 248 7.23 -7.43 4.14
N PRO A 249 7.05 -7.44 5.47
CA PRO A 249 8.12 -7.81 6.39
C PRO A 249 8.74 -9.19 6.10
N THR A 250 7.94 -10.12 5.58
CA THR A 250 8.39 -11.49 5.32
C THR A 250 9.43 -11.59 4.21
N HIS A 251 9.50 -10.62 3.30
CA HIS A 251 10.58 -10.49 2.33
C HIS A 251 11.96 -10.38 2.98
N ILE A 252 12.03 -9.69 4.11
CA ILE A 252 13.28 -9.56 4.88
C ILE A 252 13.47 -10.75 5.81
N PHE A 253 12.41 -11.23 6.44
CA PHE A 253 12.48 -12.38 7.35
C PHE A 253 12.96 -13.66 6.65
N ILE A 254 12.53 -13.91 5.42
CA ILE A 254 12.99 -15.06 4.63
C ILE A 254 14.50 -15.01 4.36
N GLN A 255 15.07 -13.82 4.14
CA GLN A 255 16.50 -13.62 3.93
C GLN A 255 17.33 -13.90 5.21
N HIS A 256 16.68 -13.90 6.38
CA HIS A 256 17.29 -14.16 7.68
C HIS A 256 16.98 -15.57 8.23
N GLY A 257 16.20 -16.38 7.50
CA GLY A 257 15.76 -17.69 7.99
C GLY A 257 14.78 -17.61 9.18
N MET A 258 14.06 -16.49 9.34
CA MET A 258 13.09 -16.27 10.40
C MET A 258 11.73 -16.88 10.00
N TRP A 259 11.68 -18.22 9.93
CA TRP A 259 10.57 -18.94 9.34
C TRP A 259 9.27 -18.82 10.14
N ASP A 260 9.36 -18.76 11.47
CA ASP A 260 8.17 -18.50 12.33
C ASP A 260 7.52 -17.16 11.95
N GLU A 261 8.31 -16.11 11.76
CA GLU A 261 7.82 -14.79 11.36
C GLU A 261 7.25 -14.81 9.92
N VAL A 262 7.86 -15.57 9.02
CA VAL A 262 7.34 -15.74 7.65
C VAL A 262 5.96 -16.38 7.69
N SER A 263 5.75 -17.46 8.46
CA SER A 263 4.46 -18.11 8.64
C SER A 263 3.45 -17.14 9.27
N ILE A 264 3.73 -16.61 10.46
CA ILE A 264 2.81 -15.79 11.25
C ILE A 264 2.30 -14.58 10.45
N TRP A 265 3.22 -13.84 9.81
CA TRP A 265 2.86 -12.62 9.10
C TRP A 265 2.12 -12.88 7.79
N ASN A 266 2.39 -13.99 7.09
CA ASN A 266 1.61 -14.35 5.91
C ASN A 266 0.22 -14.87 6.26
N HIS A 267 0.03 -15.61 7.34
CA HIS A 267 -1.30 -15.92 7.89
C HIS A 267 -2.07 -14.63 8.23
N SER A 268 -1.40 -13.68 8.87
CA SER A 268 -1.99 -12.38 9.20
C SER A 268 -2.36 -11.59 7.95
N ALA A 269 -1.50 -11.58 6.93
CA ALA A 269 -1.73 -10.91 5.64
C ALA A 269 -2.91 -11.53 4.88
N PHE A 270 -2.97 -12.85 4.79
CA PHE A 270 -4.07 -13.58 4.18
C PHE A 270 -5.41 -13.25 4.84
N ASN A 271 -5.46 -13.30 6.18
CA ASN A 271 -6.68 -12.99 6.93
C ASN A 271 -7.12 -11.53 6.73
N ALA A 272 -6.18 -10.58 6.70
CA ALA A 272 -6.49 -9.17 6.43
C ALA A 272 -7.04 -8.97 5.00
N GLY A 273 -6.46 -9.66 4.02
CA GLY A 273 -6.97 -9.66 2.65
C GLY A 273 -8.35 -10.28 2.53
N LEU A 274 -8.56 -11.44 3.15
CA LEU A 274 -9.84 -12.16 3.11
C LEU A 274 -10.98 -11.36 3.77
N ALA A 275 -10.70 -10.61 4.84
CA ALA A 275 -11.68 -9.78 5.52
C ALA A 275 -12.24 -8.65 4.62
N LEU A 276 -11.51 -8.25 3.59
CA LEU A 276 -11.88 -7.19 2.66
C LEU A 276 -12.34 -7.72 1.30
N TRP A 277 -12.00 -8.95 0.97
CA TRP A 277 -12.30 -9.57 -0.32
C TRP A 277 -13.81 -9.75 -0.52
N LYS A 278 -14.26 -9.52 -1.74
CA LYS A 278 -15.64 -9.72 -2.18
C LYS A 278 -15.66 -10.58 -3.44
N PRO A 279 -16.73 -11.36 -3.68
CA PRO A 279 -16.88 -12.11 -4.93
C PRO A 279 -16.71 -11.20 -6.15
N GLY A 280 -15.74 -11.56 -7.01
CA GLY A 280 -15.35 -10.78 -8.19
C GLY A 280 -14.09 -9.94 -8.03
N ASP A 281 -13.58 -9.76 -6.81
CA ASP A 281 -12.27 -9.13 -6.59
C ASP A 281 -11.13 -10.09 -7.01
N THR A 282 -9.98 -9.52 -7.32
CA THR A 282 -8.77 -10.30 -7.59
C THR A 282 -8.30 -11.00 -6.33
N VAL A 283 -7.72 -12.20 -6.48
CA VAL A 283 -7.15 -12.99 -5.37
C VAL A 283 -5.62 -12.86 -5.28
N GLY A 284 -5.03 -11.89 -6.00
CA GLY A 284 -3.58 -11.77 -6.13
C GLY A 284 -2.83 -11.70 -4.80
N ASP A 285 -3.26 -10.82 -3.89
CA ASP A 285 -2.63 -10.67 -2.57
C ASP A 285 -2.88 -11.89 -1.67
N LEU A 286 -4.06 -12.52 -1.79
CA LEU A 286 -4.38 -13.75 -1.05
C LEU A 286 -3.47 -14.90 -1.49
N ASN A 287 -3.38 -15.14 -2.81
CA ASN A 287 -2.52 -16.18 -3.35
C ASN A 287 -1.05 -15.93 -3.00
N HIS A 288 -0.59 -14.69 -3.10
CA HIS A 288 0.79 -14.34 -2.80
C HIS A 288 1.13 -14.58 -1.32
N SER A 289 0.25 -14.18 -0.40
CA SER A 289 0.42 -14.45 1.03
C SER A 289 0.34 -15.96 1.34
N SER A 290 -0.56 -16.71 0.67
CA SER A 290 -0.67 -18.16 0.89
C SER A 290 0.57 -18.92 0.40
N ASP A 291 1.13 -18.58 -0.77
CA ASP A 291 2.35 -19.21 -1.29
C ASP A 291 3.52 -19.02 -0.32
N TRP A 292 3.68 -17.83 0.22
CA TRP A 292 4.78 -17.53 1.14
C TRP A 292 4.55 -18.09 2.54
N GLY A 293 3.30 -18.09 3.03
CA GLY A 293 2.94 -18.71 4.30
C GLY A 293 3.18 -20.22 4.27
N GLN A 294 2.69 -20.88 3.23
CA GLN A 294 2.92 -22.31 3.00
C GLN A 294 4.43 -22.64 2.95
N TYR A 295 5.21 -21.82 2.25
CA TYR A 295 6.66 -22.01 2.20
C TYR A 295 7.31 -21.88 3.58
N GLY A 296 6.89 -20.90 4.41
CA GLY A 296 7.34 -20.74 5.79
C GLY A 296 7.06 -21.98 6.64
N ASP A 297 5.82 -22.49 6.58
CA ASP A 297 5.39 -23.67 7.32
C ASP A 297 6.18 -24.92 6.91
N LEU A 298 6.44 -25.09 5.60
CA LEU A 298 7.29 -26.17 5.09
C LEU A 298 8.74 -26.08 5.59
N GLN A 299 9.29 -24.90 5.73
CA GLN A 299 10.63 -24.69 6.30
C GLN A 299 10.69 -25.03 7.80
N LEU A 300 9.60 -24.84 8.52
CA LEU A 300 9.43 -25.25 9.92
C LEU A 300 9.18 -26.76 10.07
N GLY A 301 8.88 -27.47 8.97
CA GLY A 301 8.48 -28.88 9.00
C GLY A 301 7.01 -29.09 9.43
N ASP A 302 6.21 -28.03 9.48
CA ASP A 302 4.79 -28.07 9.80
C ASP A 302 3.97 -28.41 8.55
N LEU A 303 3.86 -29.72 8.27
CA LEU A 303 3.13 -30.22 7.12
C LEU A 303 1.62 -30.04 7.26
N ASP A 304 1.10 -30.10 8.47
CA ASP A 304 -0.35 -30.01 8.71
C ASP A 304 -0.83 -28.60 8.38
N THR A 305 -0.19 -27.56 8.93
CA THR A 305 -0.49 -26.16 8.61
C THR A 305 -0.23 -25.84 7.13
N SER A 306 0.84 -26.40 6.55
CA SER A 306 1.13 -26.25 5.11
C SER A 306 0.00 -26.80 4.22
N LEU A 307 -0.69 -27.86 4.61
CA LEU A 307 -1.83 -28.41 3.87
C LEU A 307 -3.11 -27.56 4.01
N GLU A 308 -3.27 -26.81 5.11
CA GLU A 308 -4.41 -25.89 5.31
C GLU A 308 -4.44 -24.79 4.24
N TRP A 309 -3.26 -24.34 3.77
CA TRP A 309 -3.18 -23.35 2.70
C TRP A 309 -3.77 -23.84 1.37
N ILE A 310 -3.59 -25.11 1.05
CA ILE A 310 -4.17 -25.71 -0.16
C ILE A 310 -5.71 -25.73 -0.05
N ALA A 311 -6.24 -26.10 1.11
CA ALA A 311 -7.68 -26.11 1.35
C ALA A 311 -8.28 -24.68 1.33
N ALA A 312 -7.52 -23.66 1.71
CA ALA A 312 -7.97 -22.27 1.68
C ALA A 312 -7.99 -21.66 0.27
N ALA A 313 -7.26 -22.27 -0.68
CA ALA A 313 -7.19 -21.82 -2.08
C ALA A 313 -8.31 -22.41 -2.96
N GLU A 314 -9.03 -23.46 -2.51
CA GLU A 314 -10.18 -24.09 -3.16
C GLU A 314 -11.51 -23.35 -2.87
#